data_fbdc5464978328727edc9e6a1068072c
#
_entry.id   fbdc5464978328727edc9e6a1068072c
#
_cell.length_a   1.000
_cell.length_b   1.000
_cell.length_c   1.000
_cell.angle_alpha   90.00
_cell.angle_beta   90.00
_cell.angle_gamma   90.00
#
_symmetry.space_group_name_H-M   'P 1'
#
loop_
_entity.id
_entity.type
_entity.pdbx_description
1 polymer ?
#
loop_
_entity_poly.entity_id
_entity_poly.type
_entity_poly.pdbx_seq_one_letter_code
_entity_poly.pdbx_strand_id
1 'polypeptide(L)'
;GKTVEANPTEAAKWFLRAAENGVANAQFQIGVFLARGEGVEQDVVEGYKWLNIASLSNHQGAKTARAELLKQMRPDAVTEAQERTGEYIAKQRQK
;
A
#
# COMPACT_ATOMS: atom_id res chain seq x y z
N GLY A 1 23.82 5.18 -14.39
CA GLY A 1 23.56 4.94 -14.19
C GLY A 1 23.18 4.67 -13.88
N LYS A 2 23.25 4.65 -13.79
CA LYS A 2 22.87 4.35 -13.62
C LYS A 2 22.09 3.95 -13.12
N THR A 3 21.93 3.59 -13.12
CA THR A 3 21.03 3.23 -13.07
C THR A 3 20.53 2.70 -12.18
N VAL A 4 20.05 2.98 -11.67
CA VAL A 4 19.56 2.75 -10.71
C VAL A 4 18.61 1.88 -10.80
N GLU A 5 18.55 1.31 -11.24
CA GLU A 5 17.75 0.67 -11.36
C GLU A 5 17.25 0.00 -10.69
N ALA A 6 16.76 0.03 -10.67
CA ALA A 6 15.76 -0.53 -10.25
C ALA A 6 15.99 -1.74 -9.53
N ASN A 7 16.17 -1.63 -8.35
CA ASN A 7 16.17 -2.73 -7.43
C ASN A 7 14.82 -2.68 -6.72
N PRO A 8 13.87 -3.58 -7.07
CA PRO A 8 12.56 -3.52 -6.44
C PRO A 8 12.59 -3.68 -4.93
N THR A 9 13.52 -4.47 -4.42
CA THR A 9 13.64 -4.65 -2.97
C THR A 9 14.02 -3.36 -2.27
N GLU A 10 15.00 -2.64 -2.84
CA GLU A 10 15.39 -1.35 -2.26
C GLU A 10 14.28 -0.32 -2.40
N ALA A 11 13.64 -0.30 -3.57
CA ALA A 11 12.54 0.62 -3.79
C ALA A 11 11.42 0.38 -2.79
N ALA A 12 11.10 -0.89 -2.52
CA ALA A 12 10.04 -1.22 -1.57
C ALA A 12 10.35 -0.68 -0.18
N LYS A 13 11.61 -0.76 0.24
CA LYS A 13 12.01 -0.24 1.55
C LYS A 13 11.79 1.26 1.65
N TRP A 14 12.17 1.98 0.60
CA TRP A 14 12.00 3.44 0.58
C TRP A 14 10.53 3.82 0.55
N PHE A 15 9.74 3.13 -0.29
CA PHE A 15 8.32 3.43 -0.36
C PHE A 15 7.62 3.12 0.96
N LEU A 16 7.99 2.01 1.61
CA LEU A 16 7.37 1.69 2.89
C LEU A 16 7.65 2.76 3.93
N ARG A 17 8.90 3.20 4.00
CA ARG A 17 9.27 4.24 4.96
C ARG A 17 8.50 5.53 4.69
N ALA A 18 8.45 5.95 3.42
CA ALA A 18 7.72 7.16 3.07
C ALA A 18 6.23 7.00 3.32
N ALA A 19 5.69 5.80 3.05
CA ALA A 19 4.28 5.52 3.27
C ALA A 19 3.94 5.64 4.75
N GLU A 20 4.80 5.15 5.61
CA GLU A 20 4.60 5.24 7.06
C GLU A 20 4.65 6.69 7.53
N ASN A 21 5.28 7.55 6.78
CA ASN A 21 5.34 8.98 7.07
C ASN A 21 4.22 9.77 6.38
N GLY A 22 3.25 9.08 5.82
CA GLY A 22 2.06 9.72 5.30
C GLY A 22 2.12 10.19 3.86
N VAL A 23 3.13 9.78 3.10
CA VAL A 23 3.26 10.20 1.70
C VAL A 23 2.34 9.34 0.84
N ALA A 24 1.28 9.95 0.32
CA ALA A 24 0.23 9.21 -0.40
C ALA A 24 0.77 8.47 -1.62
N ASN A 25 1.64 9.09 -2.40
CA ASN A 25 2.19 8.42 -3.57
C ASN A 25 3.00 7.19 -3.18
N ALA A 26 3.73 7.26 -2.07
CA ALA A 26 4.50 6.12 -1.59
C ALA A 26 3.58 5.01 -1.08
N GLN A 27 2.47 5.40 -0.45
CA GLN A 27 1.47 4.42 -0.01
C GLN A 27 0.88 3.67 -1.20
N PHE A 28 0.62 4.39 -2.27
CA PHE A 28 0.17 3.78 -3.52
C PHE A 28 1.21 2.80 -4.04
N GLN A 29 2.47 3.22 -4.12
CA GLN A 29 3.52 2.37 -4.68
C GLN A 29 3.75 1.12 -3.86
N ILE A 30 3.86 1.26 -2.53
CA ILE A 30 4.08 0.07 -1.69
C ILE A 30 2.86 -0.84 -1.72
N GLY A 31 1.66 -0.26 -1.83
CA GLY A 31 0.45 -1.07 -1.95
C GLY A 31 0.47 -1.93 -3.20
N VAL A 32 0.90 -1.36 -4.32
CA VAL A 32 1.01 -2.11 -5.57
C VAL A 32 2.08 -3.20 -5.47
N PHE A 33 3.24 -2.86 -4.88
CA PHE A 33 4.32 -3.84 -4.70
C PHE A 33 3.86 -5.02 -3.87
N LEU A 34 3.16 -4.77 -2.78
CA LEU A 34 2.67 -5.83 -1.91
C LEU A 34 1.60 -6.68 -2.62
N ALA A 35 0.73 -6.03 -3.37
CA ALA A 35 -0.31 -6.75 -4.09
C ALA A 35 0.28 -7.69 -5.14
N ARG A 36 1.39 -7.31 -5.74
CA ARG A 36 2.02 -8.10 -6.79
C ARG A 36 3.14 -9.00 -6.32
N GLY A 37 3.66 -8.77 -5.12
CA GLY A 37 4.84 -9.50 -4.67
C GLY A 37 6.09 -9.03 -5.36
N GLU A 38 6.19 -7.73 -5.60
CA GLU A 38 7.30 -7.13 -6.33
C GLU A 38 8.26 -6.49 -5.33
N GLY A 39 9.46 -7.03 -5.21
CA GLY A 39 10.45 -6.52 -4.25
C GLY A 39 10.13 -6.84 -2.79
N VAL A 40 8.98 -7.40 -2.53
CA VAL A 40 8.53 -7.83 -1.20
C VAL A 40 7.71 -9.09 -1.38
N GLU A 41 7.53 -9.83 -0.31
CA GLU A 41 6.64 -10.98 -0.35
C GLU A 41 5.21 -10.50 -0.59
N GLN A 42 4.49 -11.19 -1.46
CA GLN A 42 3.13 -10.81 -1.79
C GLN A 42 2.24 -10.85 -0.56
N ASP A 43 1.51 -9.77 -0.35
CA ASP A 43 0.59 -9.67 0.79
C ASP A 43 -0.56 -8.77 0.37
N VAL A 44 -1.64 -9.39 -0.11
CA VAL A 44 -2.76 -8.61 -0.63
C VAL A 44 -3.49 -7.83 0.47
N VAL A 45 -3.48 -8.33 1.70
CA VAL A 45 -4.12 -7.63 2.82
C VAL A 45 -3.38 -6.32 3.09
N GLU A 46 -2.05 -6.39 3.24
CA GLU A 46 -1.26 -5.18 3.43
C GLU A 46 -1.33 -4.27 2.22
N GLY A 47 -1.32 -4.85 1.02
CA GLY A 47 -1.44 -4.05 -0.19
C GLY A 47 -2.73 -3.26 -0.21
N TYR A 48 -3.85 -3.92 0.08
CA TYR A 48 -5.13 -3.25 0.09
C TYR A 48 -5.19 -2.17 1.18
N LYS A 49 -4.60 -2.46 2.35
CA LYS A 49 -4.53 -1.45 3.41
C LYS A 49 -3.87 -0.16 2.92
N TRP A 50 -2.69 -0.28 2.31
CA TRP A 50 -1.98 0.91 1.85
C TRP A 50 -2.71 1.63 0.73
N LEU A 51 -3.35 0.87 -0.19
CA LEU A 51 -4.14 1.50 -1.24
C LEU A 51 -5.34 2.23 -0.65
N ASN A 52 -5.96 1.67 0.38
CA ASN A 52 -7.05 2.31 1.11
C ASN A 52 -6.60 3.65 1.69
N ILE A 53 -5.45 3.63 2.37
CA ILE A 53 -4.94 4.83 3.02
C ILE A 53 -4.64 5.91 1.99
N ALA A 54 -3.98 5.56 0.89
CA ALA A 54 -3.69 6.53 -0.16
C ALA A 54 -4.97 7.09 -0.77
N SER A 55 -6.00 6.25 -0.88
CA SER A 55 -7.30 6.68 -1.43
C SER A 55 -7.94 7.76 -0.56
N LEU A 56 -7.68 7.74 0.74
CA LEU A 56 -8.20 8.75 1.65
C LEU A 56 -7.62 10.13 1.36
N SER A 57 -6.45 10.18 0.74
CA SER A 57 -5.83 11.42 0.28
C SER A 57 -6.23 11.74 -1.16
N ASN A 58 -7.26 11.07 -1.65
CA ASN A 58 -7.79 11.30 -2.99
C ASN A 58 -6.81 10.94 -4.10
N HIS A 59 -5.94 9.96 -3.86
CA HIS A 59 -4.99 9.50 -4.86
C HIS A 59 -5.71 8.64 -5.88
N GLN A 60 -5.83 9.12 -7.09
CA GLN A 60 -6.63 8.47 -8.11
C GLN A 60 -6.07 7.10 -8.49
N GLY A 61 -4.76 6.99 -8.62
CA GLY A 61 -4.13 5.71 -8.93
C GLY A 61 -4.42 4.65 -7.88
N ALA A 62 -4.43 5.07 -6.60
CA ALA A 62 -4.71 4.14 -5.52
C ALA A 62 -6.16 3.66 -5.55
N LYS A 63 -7.08 4.56 -5.89
CA LYS A 63 -8.48 4.18 -6.01
C LYS A 63 -8.68 3.13 -7.09
N THR A 64 -8.03 3.33 -8.23
CA THR A 64 -8.12 2.39 -9.34
C THR A 64 -7.48 1.06 -8.97
N ALA A 65 -6.28 1.09 -8.40
CA ALA A 65 -5.57 -0.13 -8.01
C ALA A 65 -6.36 -0.90 -6.94
N ARG A 66 -6.96 -0.16 -6.00
CA ARG A 66 -7.76 -0.80 -4.96
C ARG A 66 -8.95 -1.53 -5.55
N ALA A 67 -9.62 -0.91 -6.51
CA ALA A 67 -10.78 -1.54 -7.14
C ALA A 67 -10.39 -2.81 -7.88
N GLU A 68 -9.23 -2.79 -8.55
CA GLU A 68 -8.75 -3.97 -9.24
C GLU A 68 -8.37 -5.08 -8.27
N LEU A 69 -7.69 -4.73 -7.20
CA LEU A 69 -7.28 -5.72 -6.20
C LEU A 69 -8.49 -6.34 -5.52
N LEU A 70 -9.52 -5.54 -5.26
CA LEU A 70 -10.73 -6.01 -4.60
C LEU A 70 -11.36 -7.19 -5.34
N LYS A 71 -11.27 -7.19 -6.66
CA LYS A 71 -11.84 -8.26 -7.47
C LYS A 71 -11.19 -9.61 -7.20
N GLN A 72 -9.99 -9.60 -6.65
CA GLN A 72 -9.21 -10.82 -6.41
C GLN A 72 -9.20 -11.24 -4.96
N MET A 73 -9.80 -10.45 -4.07
CA MET A 73 -9.69 -10.69 -2.64
C MET A 73 -10.94 -11.37 -2.09
N ARG A 74 -10.72 -12.25 -1.11
CA ARG A 74 -11.81 -12.85 -0.37
C ARG A 74 -12.42 -11.81 0.58
N PRO A 75 -13.71 -11.94 0.90
CA PRO A 75 -14.33 -10.95 1.80
C PRO A 75 -13.66 -10.84 3.16
N ASP A 76 -13.18 -11.96 3.72
CA ASP A 76 -12.51 -11.91 5.01
C ASP A 76 -11.18 -11.16 4.95
N ALA A 77 -10.47 -11.28 3.81
CA ALA A 77 -9.24 -10.54 3.62
C ALA A 77 -9.51 -9.05 3.50
N VAL A 78 -10.59 -8.67 2.84
CA VAL A 78 -10.98 -7.26 2.73
C VAL A 78 -11.29 -6.70 4.11
N THR A 79 -12.03 -7.45 4.93
CA THR A 79 -12.35 -7.01 6.28
C THR A 79 -11.09 -6.79 7.11
N GLU A 80 -10.15 -7.73 7.02
CA GLU A 80 -8.90 -7.58 7.76
C GLU A 80 -8.12 -6.36 7.30
N ALA A 81 -8.08 -6.12 6.00
CA ALA A 81 -7.37 -4.95 5.47
C ALA A 81 -8.01 -3.65 5.95
N GLN A 82 -9.34 -3.63 6.01
CA GLN A 82 -10.04 -2.44 6.51
C GLN A 82 -9.76 -2.21 7.99
N GLU A 83 -9.67 -3.27 8.76
CA GLU A 83 -9.32 -3.15 10.17
C GLU A 83 -7.91 -2.58 10.34
N ARG A 84 -6.97 -3.07 9.55
CA ARG A 84 -5.60 -2.54 9.59
C ARG A 84 -5.54 -1.08 9.16
N THR A 85 -6.37 -0.70 8.20
CA THR A 85 -6.49 0.70 7.79
C THR A 85 -6.92 1.56 8.96
N GLY A 86 -7.94 1.12 9.69
CA GLY A 86 -8.41 1.85 10.86
C GLY A 86 -7.36 1.98 11.94
N GLU A 87 -6.60 0.91 12.16
CA GLU A 87 -5.52 0.94 13.15
C GLU A 87 -4.44 1.93 12.78
N TYR A 88 -4.08 1.97 11.49
CA TYR A 88 -3.10 2.94 11.03
C TYR A 88 -3.57 4.37 11.29
N ILE A 89 -4.83 4.65 10.94
CA ILE A 89 -5.39 5.99 11.13
C ILE A 89 -5.41 6.36 12.59
N ALA A 90 -5.81 5.43 13.45
CA ALA A 90 -5.85 5.69 14.89
C ALA A 90 -4.47 6.04 15.43
N LYS A 91 -3.43 5.34 14.97
CA LYS A 91 -2.07 5.63 15.41
C LYS A 91 -1.61 7.00 14.95
N GLN A 92 -2.00 7.40 13.75
CA GLN A 92 -1.62 8.71 13.26
C GLN A 92 -2.24 9.83 14.09
N ARG A 93 -3.44 9.61 14.58
CA ARG A 93 -4.12 10.62 15.42
C ARG A 93 -3.48 10.78 16.77
N GLN A 94 -2.72 9.79 17.22
CA GLN A 94 -2.08 9.84 18.54
C GLN A 94 -0.73 10.56 18.52
N LYS A 95 -0.24 10.91 17.36
CA LYS A 95 1.06 11.58 17.23
C LYS A 95 0.99 13.09 17.46
#